data_616d4daaf1c102c9b2555e503e84ce72
#
_entry.id   616d4daaf1c102c9b2555e503e84ce72
#
_cell.length_a   1.000
_cell.length_b   1.000
_cell.length_c   1.000
_cell.angle_alpha   90.00
_cell.angle_beta   90.00
_cell.angle_gamma   90.00
#
_symmetry.space_group_name_H-M   'P 1'
#
loop_
_entity.id
_entity.type
_entity.pdbx_description
1 polymer ?
#
loop_
_entity_poly.entity_id
_entity_poly.type
_entity_poly.pdbx_seq_one_letter_code
_entity_poly.pdbx_strand_id
1 'polypeptide(L)'
;MPPFPLVAAGRDHLIVCGEDALACRVIEELTTRYGESVTVVLRSRDQGLGPQIAGLPRVRVIERAELDDDAFTAARVQSASALALLRQDDLGNFHAALRAQELNPGLRLVVAMFNTRLGERMRTFFRDCAVLSGSSMSAPSFVAAALGEPAPSHVRVAGRTLYVARRSDVHPRHVICGLATADDPLSPRLLPPDTGSADLVLAVADGAPRDPLTRQRRRPVRAVLGAARALLRQRLVLAFLVLLAVLAAGFGLLATAGGFSPGNALYLTFLDAAGAAVSDPALGTSEKVAQFLLTFAGLAFIPVVTAAVVSARLTGSLRSKDRPISHHVIVAGLGNVGTRIVGQLHDLGVGVVCVDKSEHAAGIPLARRLGLRVVIGETHLEETLRAAGIDTCRALVSVTNSDTVNLETALHARALASEPRIVLRLLDDDLAERVQRSVSKTISRSVSYLAAPAFAAAMLEHQVLRTIPVGRHVLLIADVKVAAGSDLAGRPVEDVHQTGQVRVIGLQRSGTDRVDWSPGRQRPLAPQDQMYVLATRAGLSRVLTRSQPVPV
;
A
#
# COMPACT_ATOMS: atom_id res chain seq x y z
N MET A 1 -6.49 13.99 45.70
CA MET A 1 -5.64 13.22 44.83
C MET A 1 -4.62 12.48 45.72
N PRO A 2 -4.61 11.16 45.83
CA PRO A 2 -3.55 10.47 46.54
C PRO A 2 -2.26 10.52 45.71
N PRO A 3 -1.09 10.66 46.35
CA PRO A 3 0.18 10.65 45.67
C PRO A 3 0.42 9.26 45.10
N PHE A 4 0.80 9.21 43.80
CA PHE A 4 1.24 7.99 43.17
C PHE A 4 2.38 7.36 43.96
N PRO A 5 2.41 6.03 44.14
CA PRO A 5 3.55 5.38 44.74
C PRO A 5 4.79 5.68 43.89
N LEU A 6 5.84 6.16 44.54
CA LEU A 6 7.16 6.30 43.97
C LEU A 6 7.52 4.94 43.35
N VAL A 7 7.60 4.89 42.02
CA VAL A 7 8.14 3.74 41.29
C VAL A 7 9.52 3.47 41.87
N ALA A 8 9.73 2.26 42.38
CA ALA A 8 10.98 1.81 42.94
C ALA A 8 12.11 2.13 41.94
N ALA A 9 13.14 2.80 42.45
CA ALA A 9 14.35 3.08 41.70
C ALA A 9 14.93 1.74 41.22
N GLY A 10 14.90 1.48 39.90
CA GLY A 10 15.54 0.30 39.33
C GLY A 10 14.79 -0.44 38.21
N ARG A 11 13.61 -0.02 37.79
CA ARG A 11 12.97 -0.58 36.58
C ARG A 11 13.11 0.39 35.40
N ASP A 12 13.80 -0.08 34.36
CA ASP A 12 13.85 0.55 33.06
C ASP A 12 12.43 0.82 32.56
N HIS A 13 12.15 2.04 32.14
CA HIS A 13 10.84 2.42 31.59
C HIS A 13 10.93 2.64 30.09
N LEU A 14 9.80 2.57 29.42
CA LEU A 14 9.67 2.77 27.98
C LEU A 14 9.20 4.20 27.70
N ILE A 15 9.73 4.80 26.62
CA ILE A 15 9.31 6.14 26.18
C ILE A 15 8.68 6.01 24.80
N VAL A 16 7.51 6.67 24.61
CA VAL A 16 6.83 6.78 23.31
C VAL A 16 6.61 8.24 22.96
N CYS A 17 7.15 8.68 21.83
CA CYS A 17 6.95 10.03 21.29
C CYS A 17 5.97 9.98 20.12
N GLY A 18 4.76 10.48 20.34
CA GLY A 18 3.70 10.51 19.33
C GLY A 18 2.32 10.67 19.95
N GLU A 19 1.36 11.09 19.13
CA GLU A 19 -0.02 11.41 19.57
C GLU A 19 -1.07 10.91 18.56
N ASP A 20 -0.64 10.17 17.54
CA ASP A 20 -1.53 9.62 16.52
C ASP A 20 -2.08 8.22 16.92
N ALA A 21 -2.92 7.67 16.06
CA ALA A 21 -3.54 6.38 16.30
C ALA A 21 -2.52 5.23 16.44
N LEU A 22 -1.35 5.33 15.78
CA LEU A 22 -0.30 4.32 15.95
C LEU A 22 0.31 4.41 17.35
N ALA A 23 0.63 5.62 17.80
CA ALA A 23 1.17 5.85 19.14
C ALA A 23 0.19 5.37 20.21
N CYS A 24 -1.09 5.75 20.12
CA CYS A 24 -2.13 5.31 21.04
C CYS A 24 -2.20 3.78 21.14
N ARG A 25 -2.23 3.07 20.00
CA ARG A 25 -2.29 1.61 19.97
C ARG A 25 -1.01 0.93 20.46
N VAL A 26 0.17 1.49 20.19
CA VAL A 26 1.43 0.97 20.73
C VAL A 26 1.46 1.11 22.24
N ILE A 27 1.06 2.24 22.79
CA ILE A 27 0.98 2.47 24.24
C ILE A 27 -0.03 1.51 24.88
N GLU A 28 -1.20 1.33 24.28
CA GLU A 28 -2.20 0.37 24.73
C GLU A 28 -1.66 -1.07 24.76
N GLU A 29 -0.96 -1.52 23.70
CA GLU A 29 -0.32 -2.83 23.66
C GLU A 29 0.71 -2.98 24.78
N LEU A 30 1.59 -1.99 24.98
CA LEU A 30 2.63 -2.03 26.00
C LEU A 30 2.05 -2.07 27.42
N THR A 31 1.06 -1.23 27.70
CA THR A 31 0.52 -1.09 29.06
C THR A 31 -0.47 -2.18 29.46
N THR A 32 -1.36 -2.59 28.52
CA THR A 32 -2.43 -3.54 28.82
C THR A 32 -2.03 -5.00 28.60
N ARG A 33 -1.19 -5.28 27.57
CA ARG A 33 -0.81 -6.65 27.24
C ARG A 33 0.51 -7.07 27.87
N TYR A 34 1.49 -6.17 27.84
CA TYR A 34 2.81 -6.44 28.39
C TYR A 34 2.96 -5.94 29.84
N GLY A 35 2.05 -5.10 30.32
CA GLY A 35 2.04 -4.59 31.68
C GLY A 35 3.15 -3.57 31.95
N GLU A 36 3.71 -2.97 30.92
CA GLU A 36 4.82 -2.04 31.00
C GLU A 36 4.39 -0.64 31.45
N SER A 37 5.32 0.10 32.04
CA SER A 37 5.14 1.51 32.37
C SER A 37 5.69 2.37 31.23
N VAL A 38 4.87 3.26 30.71
CA VAL A 38 5.21 4.06 29.53
C VAL A 38 5.18 5.55 29.85
N THR A 39 6.27 6.24 29.55
CA THR A 39 6.30 7.70 29.52
C THR A 39 6.00 8.17 28.09
N VAL A 40 4.98 8.99 27.92
CA VAL A 40 4.55 9.46 26.62
C VAL A 40 4.89 10.94 26.46
N VAL A 41 5.56 11.29 25.36
CA VAL A 41 5.81 12.68 24.97
C VAL A 41 4.89 13.02 23.82
N LEU A 42 3.95 13.94 24.04
CA LEU A 42 2.96 14.40 23.06
C LEU A 42 2.83 15.92 23.10
N ARG A 43 2.20 16.52 22.07
CA ARG A 43 2.07 17.98 21.96
C ARG A 43 1.02 18.54 22.92
N SER A 44 -0.12 17.86 23.03
CA SER A 44 -1.24 18.31 23.86
C SER A 44 -2.00 17.12 24.43
N ARG A 45 -2.26 17.19 25.73
CA ARG A 45 -3.05 16.20 26.46
C ARG A 45 -4.54 16.31 26.14
N ASP A 46 -4.99 17.48 25.75
CA ASP A 46 -6.41 17.81 25.60
C ASP A 46 -6.89 17.79 24.14
N GLN A 47 -5.97 17.58 23.17
CA GLN A 47 -6.29 17.58 21.75
C GLN A 47 -6.08 16.19 21.11
N GLY A 48 -6.84 15.93 20.05
CA GLY A 48 -6.73 14.71 19.26
C GLY A 48 -6.92 13.44 20.10
N LEU A 49 -5.96 12.54 20.10
CA LEU A 49 -5.96 11.31 20.91
C LEU A 49 -5.27 11.48 22.28
N GLY A 50 -4.84 12.69 22.63
CA GLY A 50 -4.22 13.01 23.92
C GLY A 50 -5.05 12.56 25.12
N PRO A 51 -6.37 12.85 25.19
CA PRO A 51 -7.22 12.41 26.30
C PRO A 51 -7.30 10.88 26.42
N GLN A 52 -7.36 10.17 25.30
CA GLN A 52 -7.40 8.70 25.27
C GLN A 52 -6.07 8.12 25.77
N ILE A 53 -4.94 8.64 25.30
CA ILE A 53 -3.60 8.23 25.73
C ILE A 53 -3.42 8.48 27.22
N ALA A 54 -3.82 9.66 27.72
CA ALA A 54 -3.71 10.01 29.14
C ALA A 54 -4.60 9.15 30.05
N GLY A 55 -5.67 8.58 29.54
CA GLY A 55 -6.58 7.67 30.24
C GLY A 55 -6.08 6.21 30.32
N LEU A 56 -5.04 5.83 29.59
CA LEU A 56 -4.50 4.48 29.61
C LEU A 56 -3.79 4.19 30.96
N PRO A 57 -3.84 2.94 31.43
CA PRO A 57 -3.17 2.56 32.68
C PRO A 57 -1.64 2.65 32.52
N ARG A 58 -0.93 2.94 33.61
CA ARG A 58 0.55 2.98 33.68
C ARG A 58 1.21 3.95 32.70
N VAL A 59 0.47 4.99 32.28
CA VAL A 59 0.97 6.04 31.39
C VAL A 59 1.30 7.30 32.18
N ARG A 60 2.52 7.82 31.95
CA ARG A 60 2.93 9.16 32.39
C ARG A 60 3.03 10.05 31.16
N VAL A 61 2.26 11.13 31.10
CA VAL A 61 2.24 12.08 29.99
C VAL A 61 3.14 13.26 30.26
N ILE A 62 3.95 13.64 29.29
CA ILE A 62 4.77 14.84 29.22
C ILE A 62 4.33 15.64 27.99
N GLU A 63 3.89 16.87 28.20
CA GLU A 63 3.49 17.76 27.11
C GLU A 63 4.69 18.55 26.60
N ARG A 64 5.07 18.29 25.35
CA ARG A 64 6.11 19.03 24.63
C ARG A 64 5.81 19.06 23.12
N ALA A 65 5.83 20.25 22.54
CA ALA A 65 5.62 20.43 21.10
C ALA A 65 6.77 19.84 20.28
N GLU A 66 8.00 20.06 20.75
CA GLU A 66 9.23 19.59 20.11
C GLU A 66 9.88 18.46 20.92
N LEU A 67 10.68 17.65 20.25
CA LEU A 67 11.50 16.58 20.83
C LEU A 67 12.93 17.11 20.99
N ASP A 68 13.10 18.02 21.93
CA ASP A 68 14.36 18.63 22.30
C ASP A 68 15.00 17.95 23.53
N ASP A 69 16.14 18.45 23.97
CA ASP A 69 16.88 17.89 25.11
C ASP A 69 16.09 18.02 26.42
N ASP A 70 15.29 19.10 26.57
CA ASP A 70 14.44 19.30 27.73
C ASP A 70 13.29 18.27 27.78
N ALA A 71 12.71 17.96 26.61
CA ALA A 71 11.70 16.91 26.49
C ALA A 71 12.25 15.53 26.87
N PHE A 72 13.45 15.19 26.39
CA PHE A 72 14.09 13.92 26.70
C PHE A 72 14.60 13.83 28.15
N THR A 73 15.07 14.94 28.70
CA THR A 73 15.44 15.02 30.12
C THR A 73 14.21 14.86 31.02
N ALA A 74 13.10 15.52 30.71
CA ALA A 74 11.84 15.35 31.43
C ALA A 74 11.30 13.93 31.33
N ALA A 75 11.50 13.27 30.17
CA ALA A 75 11.16 11.86 29.95
C ALA A 75 12.14 10.87 30.60
N ARG A 76 13.25 11.34 31.17
CA ARG A 76 14.32 10.55 31.77
C ARG A 76 14.93 9.55 30.79
N VAL A 77 15.28 10.01 29.60
CA VAL A 77 15.82 9.16 28.53
C VAL A 77 17.10 8.41 28.97
N GLN A 78 17.87 9.00 29.91
CA GLN A 78 19.11 8.41 30.44
C GLN A 78 18.90 7.05 31.12
N SER A 79 17.70 6.82 31.69
CA SER A 79 17.34 5.58 32.37
C SER A 79 16.28 4.77 31.65
N ALA A 80 15.94 5.15 30.43
CA ALA A 80 14.99 4.41 29.62
C ALA A 80 15.65 3.20 28.93
N SER A 81 14.92 2.10 28.83
CA SER A 81 15.35 0.91 28.09
C SER A 81 15.11 1.03 26.60
N ALA A 82 14.00 1.65 26.19
CA ALA A 82 13.68 1.89 24.78
C ALA A 82 12.90 3.18 24.54
N LEU A 83 13.11 3.75 23.37
CA LEU A 83 12.41 4.94 22.87
C LEU A 83 11.74 4.64 21.52
N ALA A 84 10.43 4.84 21.44
CA ALA A 84 9.69 4.82 20.18
C ALA A 84 9.45 6.25 19.65
N LEU A 85 9.87 6.51 18.43
CA LEU A 85 9.63 7.76 17.70
C LEU A 85 8.58 7.48 16.61
N LEU A 86 7.32 7.87 16.88
CA LEU A 86 6.17 7.47 16.08
C LEU A 86 5.51 8.65 15.33
N ARG A 87 6.10 9.85 15.38
CA ARG A 87 5.57 11.00 14.62
C ARG A 87 5.63 10.73 13.12
N GLN A 88 4.68 11.29 12.36
CA GLN A 88 4.63 11.14 10.91
C GLN A 88 5.58 12.12 10.19
N ASP A 89 6.81 12.22 10.68
CA ASP A 89 7.88 13.08 10.18
C ASP A 89 9.20 12.31 10.22
N ASP A 90 9.59 11.77 9.08
CA ASP A 90 10.79 10.95 8.95
C ASP A 90 12.08 11.70 9.37
N LEU A 91 12.18 13.00 9.01
CA LEU A 91 13.36 13.82 9.33
C LEU A 91 13.37 14.23 10.81
N GLY A 92 12.22 14.63 11.36
CA GLY A 92 12.06 14.93 12.77
C GLY A 92 12.34 13.72 13.66
N ASN A 93 11.89 12.54 13.28
CA ASN A 93 12.20 11.28 13.97
C ASN A 93 13.70 10.96 13.93
N PHE A 94 14.37 11.22 12.79
CA PHE A 94 15.81 11.03 12.69
C PHE A 94 16.60 11.98 13.61
N HIS A 95 16.25 13.27 13.63
CA HIS A 95 16.88 14.26 14.55
C HIS A 95 16.62 13.92 16.01
N ALA A 96 15.41 13.51 16.36
CA ALA A 96 15.08 13.09 17.72
C ALA A 96 15.86 11.83 18.13
N ALA A 97 16.08 10.88 17.22
CA ALA A 97 16.89 9.69 17.47
C ALA A 97 18.36 10.04 17.77
N LEU A 98 18.94 10.97 17.00
CA LEU A 98 20.32 11.45 17.24
C LEU A 98 20.46 12.05 18.66
N ARG A 99 19.59 12.98 19.01
CA ARG A 99 19.60 13.62 20.36
C ARG A 99 19.42 12.61 21.48
N ALA A 100 18.46 11.70 21.34
CA ALA A 100 18.20 10.69 22.36
C ALA A 100 19.42 9.78 22.57
N GLN A 101 20.14 9.43 21.50
CA GLN A 101 21.32 8.59 21.58
C GLN A 101 22.54 9.31 22.15
N GLU A 102 22.67 10.64 21.97
CA GLU A 102 23.69 11.45 22.65
C GLU A 102 23.47 11.43 24.16
N LEU A 103 22.22 11.46 24.63
CA LEU A 103 21.86 11.41 26.05
C LEU A 103 21.94 10.01 26.65
N ASN A 104 21.68 8.95 25.85
CA ASN A 104 21.77 7.55 26.27
C ASN A 104 22.29 6.69 25.10
N PRO A 105 23.62 6.45 25.03
CA PRO A 105 24.23 5.65 23.96
C PRO A 105 23.79 4.18 23.91
N GLY A 106 23.24 3.66 25.01
CA GLY A 106 22.73 2.29 25.12
C GLY A 106 21.24 2.16 24.82
N LEU A 107 20.57 3.27 24.50
CA LEU A 107 19.14 3.30 24.27
C LEU A 107 18.74 2.52 23.01
N ARG A 108 17.78 1.61 23.16
CA ARG A 108 17.12 0.97 22.04
C ARG A 108 16.17 1.94 21.35
N LEU A 109 16.32 2.10 20.04
CA LEU A 109 15.49 2.98 19.23
C LEU A 109 14.49 2.18 18.40
N VAL A 110 13.22 2.60 18.41
CA VAL A 110 12.16 2.08 17.53
C VAL A 110 11.57 3.25 16.75
N VAL A 111 11.83 3.32 15.46
CA VAL A 111 11.51 4.50 14.66
C VAL A 111 10.52 4.18 13.58
N ALA A 112 9.41 4.95 13.54
CA ALA A 112 8.46 4.90 12.44
C ALA A 112 9.00 5.69 11.25
N MET A 113 9.13 5.04 10.08
CA MET A 113 9.56 5.71 8.86
C MET A 113 8.77 5.24 7.64
N PHE A 114 8.47 6.18 6.77
CA PHE A 114 7.90 5.89 5.46
C PHE A 114 9.00 5.67 4.42
N ASN A 115 10.05 6.48 4.44
CA ASN A 115 11.17 6.41 3.50
C ASN A 115 12.09 5.21 3.84
N THR A 116 11.90 4.11 3.10
CA THR A 116 12.66 2.87 3.32
C THR A 116 14.16 3.04 3.14
N ARG A 117 14.61 3.88 2.19
CA ARG A 117 16.06 4.12 1.97
C ARG A 117 16.70 4.86 3.14
N LEU A 118 16.00 5.86 3.69
CA LEU A 118 16.47 6.55 4.89
C LEU A 118 16.46 5.59 6.08
N GLY A 119 15.41 4.76 6.20
CA GLY A 119 15.30 3.75 7.24
C GLY A 119 16.42 2.70 7.21
N GLU A 120 16.84 2.25 6.03
CA GLU A 120 17.99 1.33 5.88
C GLU A 120 19.27 1.99 6.35
N ARG A 121 19.51 3.26 6.02
CA ARG A 121 20.69 4.01 6.50
C ARG A 121 20.64 4.20 8.02
N MET A 122 19.49 4.47 8.60
CA MET A 122 19.35 4.55 10.06
C MET A 122 19.77 3.27 10.76
N ARG A 123 19.37 2.11 10.26
CA ARG A 123 19.77 0.81 10.84
C ARG A 123 21.27 0.58 10.83
N THR A 124 21.98 1.13 9.86
CA THR A 124 23.44 1.03 9.81
C THR A 124 24.14 2.09 10.64
N PHE A 125 23.49 3.21 10.89
CA PHE A 125 24.05 4.33 11.64
C PHE A 125 23.93 4.15 13.15
N PHE A 126 22.79 3.64 13.62
CA PHE A 126 22.53 3.41 15.05
C PHE A 126 22.82 1.96 15.44
N ARG A 127 23.40 1.75 16.62
CA ARG A 127 23.82 0.43 17.08
C ARG A 127 22.65 -0.53 17.35
N ASP A 128 21.59 -0.03 17.99
CA ASP A 128 20.36 -0.78 18.29
C ASP A 128 19.13 0.03 17.85
N CYS A 129 18.75 -0.15 16.59
CA CYS A 129 17.65 0.60 15.98
C CYS A 129 16.75 -0.29 15.12
N ALA A 130 15.51 -0.41 15.53
CA ALA A 130 14.44 -1.01 14.73
C ALA A 130 13.70 0.07 13.95
N VAL A 131 13.79 0.06 12.62
CA VAL A 131 13.04 0.96 11.75
C VAL A 131 11.87 0.20 11.14
N LEU A 132 10.65 0.68 11.40
CA LEU A 132 9.42 0.04 11.00
C LEU A 132 8.54 1.00 10.19
N SER A 133 7.71 0.46 9.30
CA SER A 133 6.79 1.25 8.50
C SER A 133 5.36 0.72 8.63
N GLY A 134 4.49 1.45 9.30
CA GLY A 134 3.09 1.09 9.46
C GLY A 134 2.37 0.88 8.12
N SER A 135 2.68 1.72 7.12
CA SER A 135 2.11 1.58 5.78
C SER A 135 2.59 0.32 5.06
N SER A 136 3.86 -0.08 5.22
CA SER A 136 4.38 -1.33 4.63
C SER A 136 3.79 -2.57 5.28
N MET A 137 3.49 -2.50 6.57
CA MET A 137 2.90 -3.61 7.34
C MET A 137 1.42 -3.79 7.04
N SER A 138 0.69 -2.70 6.82
CA SER A 138 -0.76 -2.72 6.60
C SER A 138 -1.17 -2.90 5.14
N ALA A 139 -0.41 -2.38 4.18
CA ALA A 139 -0.77 -2.42 2.76
C ALA A 139 -1.15 -3.81 2.23
N PRO A 140 -0.45 -4.91 2.57
CA PRO A 140 -0.84 -6.25 2.13
C PRO A 140 -2.25 -6.65 2.56
N SER A 141 -2.71 -6.20 3.74
CA SER A 141 -4.07 -6.47 4.23
C SER A 141 -5.14 -5.79 3.39
N PHE A 142 -4.89 -4.55 2.94
CA PHE A 142 -5.78 -3.82 2.04
C PHE A 142 -5.82 -4.45 0.66
N VAL A 143 -4.66 -4.85 0.13
CA VAL A 143 -4.56 -5.55 -1.17
C VAL A 143 -5.32 -6.87 -1.13
N ALA A 144 -5.12 -7.69 -0.10
CA ALA A 144 -5.85 -8.93 0.11
C ALA A 144 -7.36 -8.71 0.14
N ALA A 145 -7.80 -7.73 0.91
CA ALA A 145 -9.21 -7.38 1.04
C ALA A 145 -9.80 -6.94 -0.31
N ALA A 146 -9.07 -6.14 -1.10
CA ALA A 146 -9.52 -5.68 -2.42
C ALA A 146 -9.63 -6.82 -3.44
N LEU A 147 -8.68 -7.74 -3.42
CA LEU A 147 -8.65 -8.87 -4.36
C LEU A 147 -9.59 -10.01 -3.96
N GLY A 148 -9.97 -10.10 -2.68
CA GLY A 148 -10.79 -11.19 -2.16
C GLY A 148 -10.08 -12.52 -2.07
N GLU A 149 -8.78 -12.46 -2.07
CA GLU A 149 -7.87 -13.59 -2.00
C GLU A 149 -6.92 -13.38 -0.83
N PRO A 150 -6.38 -14.43 -0.23
CA PRO A 150 -5.22 -14.25 0.62
C PRO A 150 -4.15 -13.57 -0.24
N ALA A 151 -3.74 -12.36 0.14
CA ALA A 151 -2.67 -11.70 -0.60
C ALA A 151 -1.47 -12.65 -0.60
N PRO A 152 -0.82 -12.90 -1.73
CA PRO A 152 0.41 -13.64 -1.76
C PRO A 152 1.48 -12.83 -1.02
N SER A 153 1.46 -12.89 0.30
CA SER A 153 2.47 -12.28 1.13
C SER A 153 3.64 -13.26 1.25
N HIS A 154 4.61 -13.11 0.37
CA HIS A 154 5.87 -13.80 0.51
C HIS A 154 6.64 -13.20 1.68
N VAL A 155 7.00 -14.04 2.63
CA VAL A 155 7.75 -13.67 3.83
C VAL A 155 9.06 -14.42 3.83
N ARG A 156 10.16 -13.71 3.93
CA ARG A 156 11.47 -14.35 4.11
C ARG A 156 11.74 -14.50 5.59
N VAL A 157 11.84 -15.75 6.07
CA VAL A 157 12.13 -16.08 7.46
C VAL A 157 13.30 -17.05 7.45
N ALA A 158 14.39 -16.71 8.15
CA ALA A 158 15.59 -17.53 8.26
C ALA A 158 16.06 -18.15 6.93
N GLY A 159 16.13 -17.32 5.89
CA GLY A 159 16.58 -17.74 4.55
C GLY A 159 15.55 -18.47 3.69
N ARG A 160 14.41 -18.89 4.24
CA ARG A 160 13.30 -19.48 3.48
C ARG A 160 12.22 -18.47 3.12
N THR A 161 11.64 -18.62 1.94
CA THR A 161 10.47 -17.85 1.53
C THR A 161 9.20 -18.61 1.88
N LEU A 162 8.42 -18.05 2.79
CA LEU A 162 7.10 -18.55 3.18
C LEU A 162 6.03 -17.73 2.47
N TYR A 163 4.88 -18.32 2.19
CA TYR A 163 3.74 -17.61 1.61
C TYR A 163 2.43 -18.12 2.17
N VAL A 164 1.43 -17.24 2.15
CA VAL A 164 0.06 -17.58 2.55
C VAL A 164 -0.74 -17.93 1.32
N ALA A 165 -1.44 -19.07 1.36
CA ALA A 165 -2.29 -19.52 0.26
C ALA A 165 -3.51 -20.29 0.77
N ARG A 166 -4.46 -20.54 -0.13
CA ARG A 166 -5.53 -21.49 0.15
C ARG A 166 -4.95 -22.90 0.14
N ARG A 167 -5.44 -23.74 1.02
CA ARG A 167 -4.99 -25.14 1.10
C ARG A 167 -5.18 -25.89 -0.21
N SER A 168 -6.25 -25.61 -0.95
CA SER A 168 -6.53 -26.18 -2.27
C SER A 168 -5.42 -25.91 -3.30
N ASP A 169 -4.68 -24.82 -3.13
CA ASP A 169 -3.72 -24.30 -4.10
C ASP A 169 -2.28 -24.73 -3.79
N VAL A 170 -2.10 -25.49 -2.67
CA VAL A 170 -0.78 -25.89 -2.16
C VAL A 170 -0.67 -27.40 -2.01
N HIS A 171 0.43 -27.97 -2.50
CA HIS A 171 0.69 -29.39 -2.28
C HIS A 171 0.94 -29.67 -0.79
N PRO A 172 0.36 -30.74 -0.18
CA PRO A 172 0.44 -31.02 1.26
C PRO A 172 1.84 -30.99 1.86
N ARG A 173 2.84 -31.45 1.10
CA ARG A 173 4.26 -31.46 1.53
C ARG A 173 4.89 -30.09 1.74
N HIS A 174 4.30 -29.03 1.16
CA HIS A 174 4.82 -27.65 1.28
C HIS A 174 4.11 -26.87 2.38
N VAL A 175 3.07 -27.43 2.98
CA VAL A 175 2.32 -26.80 4.07
C VAL A 175 3.10 -26.91 5.37
N ILE A 176 3.37 -25.79 6.02
CA ILE A 176 4.00 -25.72 7.36
C ILE A 176 2.92 -25.85 8.43
N CYS A 177 1.89 -25.01 8.37
CA CYS A 177 0.80 -25.04 9.34
C CYS A 177 -0.47 -24.41 8.77
N GLY A 178 -1.61 -24.73 9.41
CA GLY A 178 -2.89 -24.07 9.20
C GLY A 178 -2.92 -22.70 9.85
N LEU A 179 -3.45 -21.70 9.15
CA LEU A 179 -3.62 -20.32 9.63
C LEU A 179 -5.03 -20.07 10.13
N ALA A 180 -6.01 -20.46 9.36
CA ALA A 180 -7.43 -20.26 9.69
C ALA A 180 -8.37 -21.20 8.95
N THR A 181 -9.56 -21.39 9.51
CA THR A 181 -10.71 -22.03 8.83
C THR A 181 -11.62 -20.95 8.25
N ALA A 182 -12.28 -21.23 7.13
CA ALA A 182 -13.17 -20.30 6.43
C ALA A 182 -14.66 -20.48 6.80
N ASP A 183 -14.97 -21.19 7.87
CA ASP A 183 -16.37 -21.48 8.30
C ASP A 183 -17.21 -20.20 8.42
N ASP A 184 -16.59 -19.08 8.83
CA ASP A 184 -17.18 -17.75 8.83
C ASP A 184 -16.13 -16.71 8.34
N PRO A 185 -16.37 -16.03 7.19
CA PRO A 185 -15.47 -14.98 6.70
C PRO A 185 -15.31 -13.79 7.66
N LEU A 186 -16.28 -13.56 8.55
CA LEU A 186 -16.27 -12.46 9.52
C LEU A 186 -15.54 -12.86 10.82
N SER A 187 -15.56 -14.14 11.17
CA SER A 187 -14.96 -14.66 12.40
C SER A 187 -14.20 -15.98 12.16
N PRO A 188 -13.13 -16.00 11.38
CA PRO A 188 -12.36 -17.20 11.10
C PRO A 188 -11.72 -17.74 12.38
N ARG A 189 -11.75 -19.06 12.59
CA ARG A 189 -10.99 -19.66 13.68
C ARG A 189 -9.51 -19.68 13.32
N LEU A 190 -8.72 -18.97 14.11
CA LEU A 190 -7.28 -18.87 13.92
C LEU A 190 -6.57 -20.12 14.46
N LEU A 191 -5.46 -20.49 13.85
CA LEU A 191 -4.55 -21.55 14.27
C LEU A 191 -5.30 -22.83 14.73
N PRO A 192 -6.09 -23.47 13.86
CA PRO A 192 -6.84 -24.67 14.22
C PRO A 192 -5.90 -25.79 14.69
N PRO A 193 -6.35 -26.70 15.58
CA PRO A 193 -5.52 -27.76 16.14
C PRO A 193 -4.99 -28.71 15.04
N ASP A 194 -5.84 -28.98 14.06
CA ASP A 194 -5.49 -29.76 12.89
C ASP A 194 -5.23 -28.87 11.68
N THR A 195 -4.03 -28.98 11.10
CA THR A 195 -3.67 -28.31 9.85
C THR A 195 -4.55 -28.76 8.68
N GLY A 196 -5.13 -29.97 8.76
CA GLY A 196 -6.03 -30.53 7.75
C GLY A 196 -7.34 -29.76 7.63
N SER A 197 -7.86 -29.18 8.70
CA SER A 197 -9.09 -28.42 8.75
C SER A 197 -8.94 -26.95 8.33
N ALA A 198 -7.72 -26.48 8.09
CA ALA A 198 -7.48 -25.09 7.72
C ALA A 198 -7.69 -24.85 6.22
N ASP A 199 -8.43 -23.79 5.87
CA ASP A 199 -8.59 -23.31 4.49
C ASP A 199 -7.45 -22.41 4.04
N LEU A 200 -6.89 -21.63 4.98
CA LEU A 200 -5.68 -20.85 4.79
C LEU A 200 -4.50 -21.54 5.45
N VAL A 201 -3.39 -21.61 4.73
CA VAL A 201 -2.17 -22.27 5.19
C VAL A 201 -0.95 -21.39 4.96
N LEU A 202 0.04 -21.57 5.83
CA LEU A 202 1.40 -21.08 5.61
C LEU A 202 2.20 -22.18 4.92
N ALA A 203 2.81 -21.86 3.78
CA ALA A 203 3.54 -22.79 2.96
C ALA A 203 4.94 -22.30 2.61
N VAL A 204 5.84 -23.24 2.24
CA VAL A 204 7.19 -22.94 1.75
C VAL A 204 7.15 -22.79 0.24
N ALA A 205 7.81 -21.76 -0.29
CA ALA A 205 8.09 -21.63 -1.71
C ALA A 205 9.37 -22.43 -2.05
N ASP A 206 9.20 -23.63 -2.59
CA ASP A 206 10.32 -24.39 -3.17
C ASP A 206 10.45 -24.01 -4.65
N GLY A 207 11.48 -23.22 -4.97
CA GLY A 207 11.79 -22.80 -6.34
C GLY A 207 11.27 -21.40 -6.70
N ALA A 208 11.67 -20.92 -7.90
CA ALA A 208 11.28 -19.60 -8.39
C ALA A 208 9.75 -19.43 -8.37
N PRO A 209 9.25 -18.26 -7.96
CA PRO A 209 7.81 -18.01 -7.89
C PRO A 209 7.21 -18.28 -9.27
N ARG A 210 6.34 -19.30 -9.37
CA ARG A 210 5.45 -19.40 -10.52
C ARG A 210 4.50 -18.22 -10.40
N ASP A 211 4.60 -17.33 -11.38
CA ASP A 211 3.73 -16.18 -11.56
C ASP A 211 2.26 -16.70 -11.67
N PRO A 212 1.41 -16.59 -10.64
CA PRO A 212 0.07 -17.17 -10.67
C PRO A 212 -0.92 -16.32 -11.46
N LEU A 213 -0.49 -15.17 -11.96
CA LEU A 213 -1.33 -14.30 -12.74
C LEU A 213 -0.96 -14.44 -14.21
N THR A 214 -1.65 -15.36 -14.90
CA THR A 214 -1.67 -15.46 -16.34
C THR A 214 -1.78 -14.08 -16.96
N ARG A 215 -0.68 -13.64 -17.60
CA ARG A 215 -0.71 -12.56 -18.58
C ARG A 215 -1.88 -12.82 -19.52
N GLN A 216 -2.96 -12.06 -19.35
CA GLN A 216 -4.03 -12.03 -20.33
C GLN A 216 -3.39 -11.66 -21.68
N ARG A 217 -3.29 -12.65 -22.54
CA ARG A 217 -2.76 -12.53 -23.90
C ARG A 217 -3.54 -11.41 -24.60
N ARG A 218 -2.89 -10.26 -24.75
CA ARG A 218 -3.43 -9.12 -25.50
C ARG A 218 -3.78 -9.60 -26.90
N ARG A 219 -5.03 -9.55 -27.27
CA ARG A 219 -5.46 -9.76 -28.65
C ARG A 219 -5.20 -8.48 -29.43
N PRO A 220 -4.17 -8.39 -30.29
CA PRO A 220 -3.74 -7.14 -30.92
C PRO A 220 -4.79 -6.56 -31.89
N VAL A 221 -5.61 -7.41 -32.52
CA VAL A 221 -6.57 -6.99 -33.55
C VAL A 221 -7.71 -6.11 -33.01
N ARG A 222 -8.22 -6.37 -31.80
CA ARG A 222 -9.26 -5.51 -31.18
C ARG A 222 -8.73 -4.17 -30.68
N ALA A 223 -7.44 -4.08 -30.36
CA ALA A 223 -6.80 -2.84 -29.95
C ALA A 223 -6.63 -1.89 -31.15
N VAL A 224 -6.33 -2.39 -32.34
CA VAL A 224 -6.18 -1.60 -33.57
C VAL A 224 -7.53 -1.04 -34.03
N LEU A 225 -8.61 -1.85 -34.02
CA LEU A 225 -9.96 -1.35 -34.37
C LEU A 225 -10.49 -0.32 -33.37
N GLY A 226 -10.19 -0.47 -32.06
CA GLY A 226 -10.55 0.51 -31.04
C GLY A 226 -9.82 1.84 -31.21
N ALA A 227 -8.53 1.78 -31.58
CA ALA A 227 -7.71 2.96 -31.85
C ALA A 227 -8.20 3.71 -33.11
N ALA A 228 -8.57 2.98 -34.17
CA ALA A 228 -9.11 3.58 -35.39
C ALA A 228 -10.44 4.30 -35.15
N ARG A 229 -11.37 3.70 -34.37
CA ARG A 229 -12.63 4.36 -34.02
C ARG A 229 -12.47 5.57 -33.08
N ALA A 230 -11.47 5.57 -32.20
CA ALA A 230 -11.16 6.71 -31.33
C ALA A 230 -10.54 7.87 -32.13
N LEU A 231 -9.74 7.56 -33.16
CA LEU A 231 -9.19 8.54 -34.07
C LEU A 231 -10.27 9.25 -34.90
N LEU A 232 -11.32 8.53 -35.37
CA LEU A 232 -12.41 9.13 -36.14
C LEU A 232 -13.30 10.11 -35.33
N ARG A 233 -13.26 10.07 -34.01
CA ARG A 233 -14.04 11.01 -33.15
C ARG A 233 -13.37 12.36 -32.92
N GLN A 234 -12.18 12.59 -33.44
CA GLN A 234 -11.48 13.87 -33.23
C GLN A 234 -11.76 14.86 -34.34
N ARG A 235 -12.23 16.05 -33.96
CA ARG A 235 -12.50 17.18 -34.86
C ARG A 235 -11.30 17.51 -35.78
N LEU A 236 -10.05 17.29 -35.30
CA LEU A 236 -8.83 17.49 -36.10
C LEU A 236 -8.65 16.47 -37.22
N VAL A 237 -9.03 15.20 -37.00
CA VAL A 237 -8.99 14.17 -38.05
C VAL A 237 -10.04 14.47 -39.13
N LEU A 238 -11.22 14.95 -38.71
CA LEU A 238 -12.24 15.39 -39.63
C LEU A 238 -11.74 16.57 -40.48
N ALA A 239 -11.13 17.58 -39.87
CA ALA A 239 -10.52 18.71 -40.57
C ALA A 239 -9.42 18.26 -41.56
N PHE A 240 -8.58 17.33 -41.19
CA PHE A 240 -7.55 16.75 -42.06
C PHE A 240 -8.17 15.98 -43.25
N LEU A 241 -9.22 15.20 -43.02
CA LEU A 241 -9.92 14.46 -44.06
C LEU A 241 -10.64 15.42 -45.03
N VAL A 242 -11.25 16.50 -44.53
CA VAL A 242 -11.86 17.54 -45.35
C VAL A 242 -10.79 18.21 -46.22
N LEU A 243 -9.65 18.54 -45.65
CA LEU A 243 -8.53 19.14 -46.37
C LEU A 243 -8.02 18.23 -47.50
N LEU A 244 -7.86 16.94 -47.20
CA LEU A 244 -7.46 15.94 -48.19
C LEU A 244 -8.49 15.76 -49.31
N ALA A 245 -9.79 15.84 -48.97
CA ALA A 245 -10.87 15.78 -49.93
C ALA A 245 -10.89 17.01 -50.88
N VAL A 246 -10.59 18.20 -50.33
CA VAL A 246 -10.47 19.44 -51.13
C VAL A 246 -9.26 19.36 -52.08
N LEU A 247 -8.11 18.85 -51.63
CA LEU A 247 -6.95 18.64 -52.49
C LEU A 247 -7.26 17.61 -53.61
N ALA A 248 -7.95 16.52 -53.27
CA ALA A 248 -8.33 15.49 -54.24
C ALA A 248 -9.37 16.03 -55.28
N ALA A 249 -10.31 16.86 -54.83
CA ALA A 249 -11.28 17.50 -55.71
C ALA A 249 -10.59 18.51 -56.65
N GLY A 250 -9.69 19.31 -56.15
CA GLY A 250 -8.88 20.23 -56.96
C GLY A 250 -8.01 19.52 -58.01
N PHE A 251 -7.37 18.42 -57.63
CA PHE A 251 -6.67 17.55 -58.57
C PHE A 251 -7.57 17.00 -59.65
N GLY A 252 -8.74 16.46 -59.27
CA GLY A 252 -9.73 15.93 -60.20
C GLY A 252 -10.21 16.98 -61.20
N LEU A 253 -10.45 18.22 -60.71
CA LEU A 253 -10.89 19.32 -61.55
C LEU A 253 -9.81 19.72 -62.59
N LEU A 254 -8.55 19.78 -62.20
CA LEU A 254 -7.44 20.03 -63.11
C LEU A 254 -7.26 18.91 -64.16
N ALA A 255 -7.40 17.66 -63.73
CA ALA A 255 -7.22 16.51 -64.62
C ALA A 255 -8.37 16.33 -65.62
N THR A 256 -9.62 16.64 -65.19
CA THR A 256 -10.81 16.40 -66.06
C THR A 256 -11.26 17.65 -66.83
N ALA A 257 -11.40 18.78 -66.14
CA ALA A 257 -11.90 20.00 -66.77
C ALA A 257 -10.77 20.87 -67.38
N GLY A 258 -9.53 20.83 -66.82
CA GLY A 258 -8.38 21.52 -67.34
C GLY A 258 -7.66 20.80 -68.48
N GLY A 259 -7.99 19.52 -68.74
CA GLY A 259 -7.36 18.74 -69.81
C GLY A 259 -5.90 18.41 -69.58
N PHE A 260 -5.39 18.59 -68.36
CA PHE A 260 -3.99 18.33 -68.03
C PHE A 260 -3.74 16.80 -67.88
N SER A 261 -2.59 16.35 -68.36
CA SER A 261 -2.17 14.97 -68.05
C SER A 261 -2.11 14.74 -66.54
N PRO A 262 -2.39 13.53 -66.03
CA PRO A 262 -2.40 13.25 -64.61
C PRO A 262 -1.10 13.68 -63.88
N GLY A 263 0.05 13.59 -64.53
CA GLY A 263 1.32 14.06 -63.99
C GLY A 263 1.41 15.58 -63.82
N ASN A 264 0.95 16.32 -64.84
CA ASN A 264 0.89 17.78 -64.78
C ASN A 264 -0.14 18.27 -63.79
N ALA A 265 -1.32 17.64 -63.73
CA ALA A 265 -2.37 17.96 -62.75
C ALA A 265 -1.84 17.76 -61.31
N LEU A 266 -1.11 16.66 -61.04
CA LEU A 266 -0.48 16.42 -59.74
C LEU A 266 0.58 17.49 -59.40
N TYR A 267 1.41 17.79 -60.36
CA TYR A 267 2.45 18.83 -60.19
C TYR A 267 1.83 20.19 -59.85
N LEU A 268 0.81 20.62 -60.64
CA LEU A 268 0.09 21.86 -60.37
C LEU A 268 -0.64 21.85 -59.03
N THR A 269 -1.26 20.73 -58.63
CA THR A 269 -1.86 20.58 -57.32
C THR A 269 -0.92 20.84 -56.17
N PHE A 270 0.32 20.30 -56.26
CA PHE A 270 1.35 20.57 -55.26
C PHE A 270 1.87 22.01 -55.30
N LEU A 271 2.02 22.56 -56.48
CA LEU A 271 2.52 23.93 -56.68
C LEU A 271 1.50 24.95 -56.12
N ASP A 272 0.24 24.77 -56.44
CA ASP A 272 -0.86 25.61 -55.96
C ASP A 272 -1.06 25.49 -54.45
N ALA A 273 -1.00 24.25 -53.89
CA ALA A 273 -1.06 24.02 -52.48
C ALA A 273 0.16 24.57 -51.70
N ALA A 274 1.32 24.68 -52.34
CA ALA A 274 2.49 25.34 -51.79
C ALA A 274 2.41 26.90 -51.87
N GLY A 275 1.33 27.45 -52.43
CA GLY A 275 1.16 28.90 -52.61
C GLY A 275 2.04 29.50 -53.73
N ALA A 276 2.59 28.67 -54.62
CA ALA A 276 3.42 29.07 -55.74
C ALA A 276 2.64 29.12 -57.06
N ALA A 277 1.32 29.28 -56.97
CA ALA A 277 0.43 29.41 -58.11
C ALA A 277 0.79 30.64 -58.97
N VAL A 278 0.97 30.43 -60.27
CA VAL A 278 1.17 31.53 -61.22
C VAL A 278 -0.20 31.99 -61.74
N SER A 279 -0.54 33.25 -61.53
CA SER A 279 -1.77 33.83 -62.00
C SER A 279 -1.73 33.94 -63.53
N ASP A 280 -2.55 33.13 -64.23
CA ASP A 280 -2.74 33.23 -65.66
C ASP A 280 -4.22 33.65 -65.94
N PRO A 281 -4.41 34.90 -66.45
CA PRO A 281 -5.76 35.38 -66.79
C PRO A 281 -6.44 34.57 -67.89
N ALA A 282 -5.70 33.81 -68.69
CA ALA A 282 -6.23 33.03 -69.81
C ALA A 282 -6.85 31.67 -69.38
N LEU A 283 -6.69 31.25 -68.11
CA LEU A 283 -7.26 30.02 -67.58
C LEU A 283 -8.78 30.03 -67.60
N GLY A 284 -9.36 28.88 -67.84
CA GLY A 284 -10.82 28.69 -67.77
C GLY A 284 -11.38 28.88 -66.33
N THR A 285 -12.68 29.11 -66.22
CA THR A 285 -13.30 29.36 -64.91
C THR A 285 -13.11 28.19 -63.94
N SER A 286 -13.19 26.94 -64.42
CA SER A 286 -12.97 25.72 -63.64
C SER A 286 -11.54 25.61 -63.07
N GLU A 287 -10.55 26.00 -63.89
CA GLU A 287 -9.15 25.98 -63.50
C GLU A 287 -8.83 27.07 -62.44
N LYS A 288 -9.40 28.27 -62.59
CA LYS A 288 -9.34 29.34 -61.59
C LYS A 288 -9.93 28.95 -60.25
N VAL A 289 -11.08 28.27 -60.26
CA VAL A 289 -11.73 27.74 -59.06
C VAL A 289 -10.85 26.65 -58.41
N ALA A 290 -10.30 25.73 -59.21
CA ALA A 290 -9.40 24.70 -58.70
C ALA A 290 -8.15 25.30 -58.01
N GLN A 291 -7.51 26.25 -58.69
CA GLN A 291 -6.33 26.95 -58.19
C GLN A 291 -6.61 27.68 -56.86
N PHE A 292 -7.75 28.35 -56.78
CA PHE A 292 -8.21 29.04 -55.57
C PHE A 292 -8.43 28.08 -54.40
N LEU A 293 -9.14 26.97 -54.63
CA LEU A 293 -9.37 25.93 -53.61
C LEU A 293 -8.07 25.28 -53.13
N LEU A 294 -7.16 24.97 -54.07
CA LEU A 294 -5.88 24.34 -53.75
C LEU A 294 -4.97 25.28 -52.95
N THR A 295 -4.90 26.57 -53.30
CA THR A 295 -4.13 27.57 -52.56
C THR A 295 -4.63 27.75 -51.13
N PHE A 296 -5.95 27.88 -50.94
CA PHE A 296 -6.53 27.96 -49.57
C PHE A 296 -6.35 26.67 -48.77
N ALA A 297 -6.52 25.49 -49.41
CA ALA A 297 -6.26 24.23 -48.79
C ALA A 297 -4.79 24.09 -48.33
N GLY A 298 -3.85 24.50 -49.18
CA GLY A 298 -2.42 24.50 -48.81
C GLY A 298 -2.10 25.44 -47.66
N LEU A 299 -2.63 26.67 -47.67
CA LEU A 299 -2.46 27.62 -46.59
C LEU A 299 -3.01 27.10 -45.24
N ALA A 300 -4.13 26.36 -45.27
CA ALA A 300 -4.75 25.76 -44.09
C ALA A 300 -4.00 24.50 -43.60
N PHE A 301 -3.15 23.86 -44.45
CA PHE A 301 -2.47 22.61 -44.14
C PHE A 301 -1.49 22.76 -42.98
N ILE A 302 -0.64 23.79 -42.99
CA ILE A 302 0.37 24.00 -41.94
C ILE A 302 -0.26 24.20 -40.54
N PRO A 303 -1.25 25.09 -40.34
CA PRO A 303 -1.91 25.24 -39.05
C PRO A 303 -2.59 23.95 -38.56
N VAL A 304 -3.27 23.22 -39.48
CA VAL A 304 -3.95 21.96 -39.12
C VAL A 304 -2.95 20.88 -38.69
N VAL A 305 -1.86 20.70 -39.43
CA VAL A 305 -0.79 19.75 -39.07
C VAL A 305 -0.10 20.17 -37.76
N THR A 306 0.21 21.46 -37.61
CA THR A 306 0.81 21.98 -36.37
C THR A 306 -0.11 21.75 -35.18
N ALA A 307 -1.40 22.08 -35.31
CA ALA A 307 -2.39 21.83 -34.26
C ALA A 307 -2.53 20.33 -33.96
N ALA A 308 -2.47 19.47 -34.96
CA ALA A 308 -2.51 18.02 -34.78
C ALA A 308 -1.28 17.48 -34.04
N VAL A 309 -0.06 17.95 -34.39
CA VAL A 309 1.19 17.56 -33.73
C VAL A 309 1.24 18.08 -32.30
N VAL A 310 0.90 19.35 -32.07
CA VAL A 310 0.84 19.94 -30.72
C VAL A 310 -0.21 19.23 -29.87
N SER A 311 -1.39 18.99 -30.41
CA SER A 311 -2.44 18.21 -29.72
C SER A 311 -1.98 16.79 -29.42
N ALA A 312 -1.30 16.11 -30.34
CA ALA A 312 -0.75 14.77 -30.12
C ALA A 312 0.32 14.74 -29.02
N ARG A 313 1.18 15.77 -28.94
CA ARG A 313 2.18 15.88 -27.87
C ARG A 313 1.57 16.25 -26.54
N LEU A 314 0.66 17.22 -26.48
CA LEU A 314 -0.05 17.60 -25.26
C LEU A 314 -0.98 16.49 -24.77
N THR A 315 -1.65 15.77 -25.67
CA THR A 315 -2.57 14.66 -25.35
C THR A 315 -1.83 13.33 -25.17
N GLY A 316 -0.63 13.17 -25.68
CA GLY A 316 0.22 11.99 -25.45
C GLY A 316 0.57 11.82 -23.97
N SER A 317 0.75 12.92 -23.23
CA SER A 317 0.89 12.88 -21.76
C SER A 317 -0.46 12.74 -21.03
N LEU A 318 -1.59 13.03 -21.68
CA LEU A 318 -2.96 12.93 -21.14
C LEU A 318 -3.72 11.69 -21.63
N ARG A 319 -3.33 11.08 -22.74
CA ARG A 319 -4.06 9.99 -23.43
C ARG A 319 -3.75 8.56 -23.00
N SER A 320 -2.89 8.36 -22.03
CA SER A 320 -2.91 7.10 -21.25
C SER A 320 -4.26 6.91 -20.50
N LYS A 321 -5.16 7.93 -20.55
CA LYS A 321 -6.30 8.10 -19.65
C LYS A 321 -7.66 7.62 -20.16
N ASP A 322 -7.89 7.39 -21.45
CA ASP A 322 -9.26 7.17 -21.97
C ASP A 322 -9.56 5.76 -22.49
N ARG A 323 -8.77 4.76 -22.15
CA ARG A 323 -9.25 3.38 -22.33
C ARG A 323 -10.21 3.06 -21.18
N PRO A 324 -11.42 2.58 -21.48
CA PRO A 324 -12.29 2.03 -20.44
C PRO A 324 -11.53 0.89 -19.76
N ILE A 325 -11.07 1.15 -18.55
CA ILE A 325 -10.42 0.14 -17.71
C ILE A 325 -11.57 -0.58 -17.03
N SER A 326 -11.67 -1.90 -17.23
CA SER A 326 -12.63 -2.75 -16.53
C SER A 326 -11.89 -3.69 -15.60
N HIS A 327 -12.54 -4.11 -14.52
CA HIS A 327 -11.98 -5.00 -13.49
C HIS A 327 -10.71 -4.45 -12.78
N HIS A 328 -10.56 -3.14 -12.75
CA HIS A 328 -9.47 -2.46 -12.05
C HIS A 328 -9.82 -2.25 -10.56
N VAL A 329 -8.82 -1.88 -9.77
CA VAL A 329 -8.97 -1.43 -8.39
C VAL A 329 -8.81 0.09 -8.35
N ILE A 330 -9.79 0.77 -7.74
CA ILE A 330 -9.70 2.20 -7.46
C ILE A 330 -9.02 2.35 -6.11
N VAL A 331 -7.96 3.16 -6.04
CA VAL A 331 -7.30 3.53 -4.78
C VAL A 331 -7.51 5.01 -4.52
N ALA A 332 -8.32 5.32 -3.53
CA ALA A 332 -8.71 6.67 -3.10
C ALA A 332 -7.88 7.08 -1.86
N GLY A 333 -7.08 8.14 -2.02
CA GLY A 333 -6.08 8.60 -1.06
C GLY A 333 -4.68 8.06 -1.38
N LEU A 334 -3.82 8.93 -1.93
CA LEU A 334 -2.45 8.60 -2.33
C LEU A 334 -1.40 9.09 -1.31
N GLY A 335 -1.75 9.01 -0.03
CA GLY A 335 -0.80 9.17 1.06
C GLY A 335 0.14 7.95 1.19
N ASN A 336 0.76 7.82 2.36
CA ASN A 336 1.75 6.76 2.63
C ASN A 336 1.20 5.34 2.41
N VAL A 337 -0.02 5.06 2.85
CA VAL A 337 -0.66 3.74 2.72
C VAL A 337 -1.10 3.49 1.27
N GLY A 338 -1.81 4.45 0.67
CA GLY A 338 -2.29 4.32 -0.70
C GLY A 338 -1.15 4.14 -1.70
N THR A 339 -0.04 4.86 -1.52
CA THR A 339 1.17 4.70 -2.35
C THR A 339 1.70 3.26 -2.32
N ARG A 340 1.72 2.62 -1.14
CA ARG A 340 2.16 1.23 -0.99
C ARG A 340 1.18 0.24 -1.62
N ILE A 341 -0.12 0.49 -1.46
CA ILE A 341 -1.17 -0.35 -2.06
C ILE A 341 -1.08 -0.28 -3.59
N VAL A 342 -0.93 0.92 -4.16
CA VAL A 342 -0.76 1.12 -5.61
C VAL A 342 0.44 0.34 -6.15
N GLY A 343 1.60 0.45 -5.48
CA GLY A 343 2.81 -0.30 -5.85
C GLY A 343 2.56 -1.81 -5.85
N GLN A 344 2.01 -2.36 -4.77
CA GLN A 344 1.75 -3.80 -4.65
C GLN A 344 0.72 -4.31 -5.68
N LEU A 345 -0.37 -3.58 -5.91
CA LEU A 345 -1.36 -3.95 -6.94
C LEU A 345 -0.75 -3.93 -8.34
N HIS A 346 0.10 -2.94 -8.64
CA HIS A 346 0.82 -2.86 -9.91
C HIS A 346 1.78 -4.03 -10.08
N ASP A 347 2.56 -4.37 -9.05
CA ASP A 347 3.50 -5.51 -9.06
C ASP A 347 2.78 -6.86 -9.27
N LEU A 348 1.53 -6.96 -8.79
CA LEU A 348 0.65 -8.10 -9.05
C LEU A 348 -0.01 -8.07 -10.45
N GLY A 349 0.29 -7.07 -11.29
CA GLY A 349 -0.30 -6.93 -12.62
C GLY A 349 -1.77 -6.51 -12.65
N VAL A 350 -2.30 -6.04 -11.52
CA VAL A 350 -3.69 -5.57 -11.40
C VAL A 350 -3.80 -4.15 -11.97
N GLY A 351 -4.83 -3.90 -12.77
CA GLY A 351 -5.15 -2.55 -13.24
C GLY A 351 -5.53 -1.64 -12.06
N VAL A 352 -4.93 -0.46 -11.98
CA VAL A 352 -5.17 0.50 -10.88
C VAL A 352 -5.57 1.85 -11.44
N VAL A 353 -6.58 2.47 -10.82
CA VAL A 353 -6.92 3.89 -10.99
C VAL A 353 -6.71 4.58 -9.66
N CYS A 354 -5.92 5.63 -9.67
CA CYS A 354 -5.55 6.40 -8.49
C CYS A 354 -6.44 7.64 -8.37
N VAL A 355 -6.94 7.91 -7.16
CA VAL A 355 -7.76 9.10 -6.87
C VAL A 355 -7.16 9.84 -5.69
N ASP A 356 -6.95 11.14 -5.79
CA ASP A 356 -6.58 12.02 -4.69
C ASP A 356 -7.08 13.44 -4.92
N LYS A 357 -7.37 14.18 -3.86
CA LYS A 357 -7.78 15.58 -3.94
C LYS A 357 -6.64 16.52 -4.32
N SER A 358 -5.40 16.13 -4.02
CA SER A 358 -4.20 16.96 -4.23
C SER A 358 -3.34 16.43 -5.35
N GLU A 359 -2.97 17.29 -6.30
CA GLU A 359 -1.95 16.98 -7.33
C GLU A 359 -0.56 16.75 -6.75
N HIS A 360 -0.32 17.18 -5.51
CA HIS A 360 0.94 17.06 -4.80
C HIS A 360 0.99 15.90 -3.82
N ALA A 361 -0.04 15.03 -3.80
CA ALA A 361 -0.04 13.86 -2.92
C ALA A 361 1.18 12.97 -3.15
N ALA A 362 1.72 12.41 -2.06
CA ALA A 362 2.99 11.67 -2.05
C ALA A 362 3.05 10.51 -3.07
N GLY A 363 1.92 9.90 -3.40
CA GLY A 363 1.83 8.79 -4.36
C GLY A 363 1.72 9.20 -5.83
N ILE A 364 1.43 10.48 -6.13
CA ILE A 364 1.27 10.94 -7.52
C ILE A 364 2.52 10.69 -8.39
N PRO A 365 3.76 11.00 -7.92
CA PRO A 365 4.96 10.73 -8.71
C PRO A 365 5.13 9.24 -9.02
N LEU A 366 4.78 8.35 -8.08
CA LEU A 366 4.81 6.91 -8.32
C LEU A 366 3.78 6.49 -9.36
N ALA A 367 2.52 6.91 -9.20
CA ALA A 367 1.43 6.59 -10.13
C ALA A 367 1.76 7.04 -11.56
N ARG A 368 2.32 8.24 -11.72
CA ARG A 368 2.75 8.78 -13.02
C ARG A 368 3.91 7.96 -13.62
N ARG A 369 4.92 7.57 -12.84
CA ARG A 369 6.03 6.71 -13.32
C ARG A 369 5.55 5.34 -13.77
N LEU A 370 4.57 4.77 -13.09
CA LEU A 370 3.97 3.48 -13.44
C LEU A 370 2.95 3.58 -14.60
N GLY A 371 2.72 4.78 -15.14
CA GLY A 371 1.76 5.02 -16.23
C GLY A 371 0.31 4.77 -15.83
N LEU A 372 -0.02 4.88 -14.54
CA LEU A 372 -1.36 4.64 -14.02
C LEU A 372 -2.25 5.86 -14.24
N ARG A 373 -3.57 5.61 -14.41
CA ARG A 373 -4.55 6.68 -14.47
C ARG A 373 -4.68 7.34 -13.11
N VAL A 374 -4.60 8.68 -13.09
CA VAL A 374 -4.79 9.50 -11.90
C VAL A 374 -5.98 10.42 -12.13
N VAL A 375 -6.92 10.42 -11.20
CA VAL A 375 -8.06 11.32 -11.15
C VAL A 375 -7.85 12.26 -9.97
N ILE A 376 -7.83 13.56 -10.23
CA ILE A 376 -7.75 14.57 -9.18
C ILE A 376 -9.15 15.04 -8.84
N GLY A 377 -9.53 14.91 -7.57
CA GLY A 377 -10.83 15.29 -7.05
C GLY A 377 -11.09 14.72 -5.67
N GLU A 378 -12.10 15.24 -5.00
CA GLU A 378 -12.56 14.73 -3.69
C GLU A 378 -13.13 13.30 -3.87
N THR A 379 -12.65 12.38 -3.06
CA THR A 379 -12.94 10.94 -3.24
C THR A 379 -14.39 10.55 -2.99
N HIS A 380 -15.13 11.34 -2.22
CA HIS A 380 -16.55 11.12 -1.91
C HIS A 380 -17.50 11.69 -2.97
N LEU A 381 -17.02 12.53 -3.90
CA LEU A 381 -17.87 13.11 -4.95
C LEU A 381 -18.19 12.07 -6.04
N GLU A 382 -19.46 12.05 -6.43
CA GLU A 382 -19.97 11.16 -7.47
C GLU A 382 -19.22 11.32 -8.81
N GLU A 383 -18.95 12.56 -9.23
CA GLU A 383 -18.21 12.85 -10.45
C GLU A 383 -16.82 12.22 -10.44
N THR A 384 -16.12 12.30 -9.31
CA THR A 384 -14.78 11.74 -9.12
C THR A 384 -14.83 10.21 -9.19
N LEU A 385 -15.82 9.58 -8.52
CA LEU A 385 -16.00 8.13 -8.54
C LEU A 385 -16.36 7.61 -9.95
N ARG A 386 -17.22 8.31 -10.67
CA ARG A 386 -17.54 7.98 -12.08
C ARG A 386 -16.34 8.19 -13.00
N ALA A 387 -15.60 9.28 -12.82
CA ALA A 387 -14.36 9.51 -13.56
C ALA A 387 -13.30 8.42 -13.29
N ALA A 388 -13.30 7.83 -12.10
CA ALA A 388 -12.46 6.69 -11.74
C ALA A 388 -12.99 5.35 -12.27
N GLY A 389 -14.21 5.28 -12.79
CA GLY A 389 -14.82 4.07 -13.35
C GLY A 389 -15.41 3.13 -12.30
N ILE A 390 -16.12 3.69 -11.30
CA ILE A 390 -16.72 2.92 -10.20
C ILE A 390 -17.66 1.81 -10.71
N ASP A 391 -18.38 2.05 -11.81
CA ASP A 391 -19.35 1.09 -12.39
C ASP A 391 -18.68 -0.17 -12.95
N THR A 392 -17.40 -0.11 -13.29
CA THR A 392 -16.66 -1.21 -13.93
C THR A 392 -15.48 -1.71 -13.11
N CYS A 393 -15.25 -1.15 -11.93
CA CYS A 393 -14.15 -1.55 -11.08
C CYS A 393 -14.46 -2.88 -10.36
N ARG A 394 -13.40 -3.60 -9.98
CA ARG A 394 -13.46 -4.81 -9.15
C ARG A 394 -13.59 -4.46 -7.67
N ALA A 395 -12.86 -3.42 -7.26
CA ALA A 395 -12.85 -2.96 -5.88
C ALA A 395 -12.50 -1.47 -5.78
N LEU A 396 -12.99 -0.85 -4.72
CA LEU A 396 -12.62 0.49 -4.26
C LEU A 396 -11.88 0.36 -2.91
N VAL A 397 -10.71 0.95 -2.82
CA VAL A 397 -9.91 1.03 -1.60
C VAL A 397 -9.81 2.48 -1.17
N SER A 398 -10.53 2.88 -0.12
CA SER A 398 -10.50 4.24 0.42
C SER A 398 -9.60 4.31 1.66
N VAL A 399 -8.48 5.02 1.53
CA VAL A 399 -7.40 5.06 2.54
C VAL A 399 -6.91 6.48 2.81
N THR A 400 -7.82 7.44 2.80
CA THR A 400 -7.52 8.82 3.21
C THR A 400 -7.23 8.88 4.72
N ASN A 401 -6.83 10.05 5.22
CA ASN A 401 -6.56 10.25 6.64
C ASN A 401 -7.83 10.56 7.48
N SER A 402 -9.00 10.63 6.85
CA SER A 402 -10.27 10.95 7.49
C SER A 402 -11.23 9.76 7.39
N ASP A 403 -11.65 9.24 8.53
CA ASP A 403 -12.64 8.16 8.61
C ASP A 403 -13.98 8.58 8.02
N THR A 404 -14.38 9.85 8.23
CA THR A 404 -15.60 10.43 7.65
C THR A 404 -15.55 10.38 6.12
N VAL A 405 -14.48 10.89 5.51
CA VAL A 405 -14.31 10.88 4.05
C VAL A 405 -14.27 9.44 3.50
N ASN A 406 -13.61 8.51 4.20
CA ASN A 406 -13.57 7.12 3.80
C ASN A 406 -14.96 6.48 3.84
N LEU A 407 -15.75 6.76 4.88
CA LEU A 407 -17.11 6.26 5.03
C LEU A 407 -18.05 6.87 3.98
N GLU A 408 -18.03 8.18 3.79
CA GLU A 408 -18.81 8.88 2.75
C GLU A 408 -18.48 8.33 1.35
N THR A 409 -17.19 8.15 1.06
CA THR A 409 -16.75 7.53 -0.20
C THR A 409 -17.36 6.14 -0.40
N ALA A 410 -17.43 5.32 0.67
CA ALA A 410 -18.03 4.00 0.61
C ALA A 410 -19.55 4.05 0.36
N LEU A 411 -20.25 4.93 1.06
CA LEU A 411 -21.71 5.06 0.94
C LEU A 411 -22.10 5.56 -0.47
N HIS A 412 -21.42 6.58 -0.99
CA HIS A 412 -21.64 7.07 -2.34
C HIS A 412 -21.26 6.03 -3.40
N ALA A 413 -20.12 5.33 -3.22
CA ALA A 413 -19.74 4.25 -4.13
C ALA A 413 -20.79 3.13 -4.16
N ARG A 414 -21.38 2.79 -3.00
CA ARG A 414 -22.42 1.77 -2.91
C ARG A 414 -23.74 2.21 -3.55
N ALA A 415 -24.07 3.49 -3.47
CA ALA A 415 -25.23 4.06 -4.14
C ALA A 415 -25.09 4.04 -5.67
N LEU A 416 -23.86 4.24 -6.18
CA LEU A 416 -23.55 4.23 -7.60
C LEU A 416 -23.44 2.80 -8.18
N ALA A 417 -22.83 1.88 -7.44
CA ALA A 417 -22.56 0.54 -7.91
C ALA A 417 -22.69 -0.49 -6.77
N SER A 418 -23.43 -1.58 -7.00
CA SER A 418 -23.66 -2.64 -6.00
C SER A 418 -22.58 -3.73 -6.02
N GLU A 419 -21.88 -3.91 -7.14
CA GLU A 419 -20.98 -5.05 -7.37
C GLU A 419 -19.56 -4.91 -6.78
N PRO A 420 -18.91 -3.72 -6.81
CA PRO A 420 -17.53 -3.63 -6.37
C PRO A 420 -17.38 -3.93 -4.89
N ARG A 421 -16.27 -4.57 -4.54
CA ARG A 421 -15.85 -4.74 -3.16
C ARG A 421 -15.31 -3.42 -2.63
N ILE A 422 -15.70 -3.02 -1.43
CA ILE A 422 -15.26 -1.77 -0.81
C ILE A 422 -14.36 -2.09 0.37
N VAL A 423 -13.16 -1.51 0.38
CA VAL A 423 -12.18 -1.65 1.46
C VAL A 423 -11.91 -0.27 2.04
N LEU A 424 -12.15 -0.12 3.34
CA LEU A 424 -12.02 1.15 4.04
C LEU A 424 -10.89 1.12 5.06
N ARG A 425 -10.18 2.24 5.16
CA ARG A 425 -9.37 2.54 6.33
C ARG A 425 -10.28 3.21 7.36
N LEU A 426 -10.39 2.60 8.55
CA LEU A 426 -11.07 3.18 9.71
C LEU A 426 -10.17 3.02 10.93
N LEU A 427 -10.13 4.05 11.76
CA LEU A 427 -9.35 4.08 13.00
C LEU A 427 -10.14 3.50 14.17
N ASP A 428 -11.45 3.78 14.19
CA ASP A 428 -12.37 3.31 15.23
C ASP A 428 -12.83 1.88 14.93
N ASP A 429 -12.49 0.95 15.82
CA ASP A 429 -12.81 -0.48 15.66
C ASP A 429 -14.30 -0.77 15.82
N ASP A 430 -15.02 -0.04 16.71
CA ASP A 430 -16.46 -0.20 16.91
C ASP A 430 -17.24 0.28 15.68
N LEU A 431 -16.87 1.46 15.16
CA LEU A 431 -17.43 1.97 13.92
C LEU A 431 -17.14 1.02 12.76
N ALA A 432 -15.93 0.53 12.66
CA ALA A 432 -15.50 -0.42 11.64
C ALA A 432 -16.36 -1.70 11.64
N GLU A 433 -16.67 -2.23 12.83
CA GLU A 433 -17.50 -3.42 12.97
C GLU A 433 -18.96 -3.17 12.58
N ARG A 434 -19.51 -2.04 13.01
CA ARG A 434 -20.89 -1.63 12.67
C ARG A 434 -21.04 -1.42 11.15
N VAL A 435 -20.09 -0.72 10.53
CA VAL A 435 -20.08 -0.48 9.07
C VAL A 435 -20.00 -1.79 8.30
N GLN A 436 -19.17 -2.72 8.72
CA GLN A 436 -19.02 -4.01 8.05
C GLN A 436 -20.28 -4.88 8.15
N ARG A 437 -21.03 -4.79 9.26
CA ARG A 437 -22.32 -5.48 9.41
C ARG A 437 -23.45 -4.83 8.60
N SER A 438 -23.41 -3.50 8.47
CA SER A 438 -24.51 -2.73 7.86
C SER A 438 -24.37 -2.54 6.35
N VAL A 439 -23.13 -2.51 5.82
CA VAL A 439 -22.86 -2.25 4.41
C VAL A 439 -22.29 -3.51 3.76
N SER A 440 -23.08 -4.14 2.89
CA SER A 440 -22.71 -5.39 2.22
C SER A 440 -21.41 -5.28 1.42
N LYS A 441 -20.61 -6.36 1.36
CA LYS A 441 -19.32 -6.43 0.64
C LYS A 441 -18.32 -5.33 1.03
N THR A 442 -18.45 -4.79 2.25
CA THR A 442 -17.54 -3.76 2.77
C THR A 442 -16.61 -4.36 3.82
N ILE A 443 -15.32 -4.06 3.74
CA ILE A 443 -14.29 -4.56 4.64
C ILE A 443 -13.53 -3.36 5.20
N SER A 444 -13.46 -3.25 6.51
CA SER A 444 -12.66 -2.23 7.19
C SER A 444 -11.30 -2.75 7.61
N ARG A 445 -10.29 -1.89 7.62
CA ARG A 445 -8.93 -2.17 8.10
C ARG A 445 -8.38 -0.96 8.84
N SER A 446 -7.72 -1.21 9.97
CA SER A 446 -6.99 -0.19 10.72
C SER A 446 -5.48 -0.36 10.53
N VAL A 447 -4.81 0.68 10.07
CA VAL A 447 -3.36 0.70 9.87
C VAL A 447 -2.62 0.58 11.19
N SER A 448 -3.05 1.34 12.19
CA SER A 448 -2.47 1.33 13.54
C SER A 448 -2.66 -0.02 14.22
N TYR A 449 -3.85 -0.61 14.11
CA TYR A 449 -4.14 -1.94 14.64
C TYR A 449 -3.23 -3.01 14.02
N LEU A 450 -2.95 -2.95 12.73
CA LEU A 450 -2.09 -3.92 12.04
C LEU A 450 -0.61 -3.75 12.38
N ALA A 451 -0.17 -2.53 12.64
CA ALA A 451 1.24 -2.21 12.84
C ALA A 451 1.67 -2.22 14.32
N ALA A 452 0.83 -1.76 15.25
CA ALA A 452 1.19 -1.55 16.65
C ALA A 452 1.87 -2.75 17.33
N PRO A 453 1.46 -4.02 17.14
CA PRO A 453 2.11 -5.14 17.78
C PRO A 453 3.58 -5.29 17.43
N ALA A 454 3.95 -4.97 16.19
CA ALA A 454 5.34 -5.03 15.76
C ALA A 454 6.20 -3.93 16.38
N PHE A 455 5.63 -2.73 16.53
CA PHE A 455 6.31 -1.63 17.23
C PHE A 455 6.48 -1.93 18.71
N ALA A 456 5.43 -2.42 19.38
CA ALA A 456 5.49 -2.78 20.79
C ALA A 456 6.52 -3.91 21.05
N ALA A 457 6.48 -4.96 20.24
CA ALA A 457 7.46 -6.06 20.33
C ALA A 457 8.89 -5.57 20.10
N ALA A 458 9.10 -4.66 19.14
CA ALA A 458 10.43 -4.10 18.88
C ALA A 458 10.97 -3.31 20.07
N MET A 459 10.13 -2.63 20.84
CA MET A 459 10.55 -1.94 22.07
C MET A 459 11.00 -2.91 23.18
N LEU A 460 10.47 -4.12 23.17
CA LEU A 460 10.76 -5.17 24.16
C LEU A 460 11.86 -6.16 23.70
N GLU A 461 12.74 -5.72 22.80
CA GLU A 461 13.83 -6.54 22.23
C GLU A 461 13.39 -7.77 21.42
N HIS A 462 12.10 -7.87 21.10
CA HIS A 462 11.56 -8.98 20.34
C HIS A 462 11.38 -8.60 18.86
N GLN A 463 11.76 -9.52 17.97
CA GLN A 463 11.60 -9.26 16.54
C GLN A 463 10.31 -9.89 16.02
N VAL A 464 9.32 -9.06 15.74
CA VAL A 464 8.22 -9.45 14.85
C VAL A 464 8.71 -9.35 13.42
N LEU A 465 8.94 -10.51 12.82
CA LEU A 465 9.47 -10.63 11.47
C LEU A 465 8.41 -10.22 10.44
N ARG A 466 7.14 -10.56 10.71
CA ARG A 466 6.04 -10.25 9.79
C ARG A 466 4.67 -10.34 10.45
N THR A 467 3.73 -9.54 9.89
CA THR A 467 2.29 -9.62 10.16
C THR A 467 1.58 -10.29 9.00
N ILE A 468 0.73 -11.28 9.32
CA ILE A 468 -0.14 -11.98 8.36
C ILE A 468 -1.58 -11.59 8.66
N PRO A 469 -2.24 -10.84 7.78
CA PRO A 469 -3.65 -10.52 7.95
C PRO A 469 -4.52 -11.74 7.63
N VAL A 470 -5.43 -12.08 8.54
CA VAL A 470 -6.42 -13.16 8.38
C VAL A 470 -7.80 -12.60 8.73
N GLY A 471 -8.62 -12.30 7.75
CA GLY A 471 -9.86 -11.58 7.98
C GLY A 471 -9.60 -10.23 8.66
N ARG A 472 -10.21 -10.00 9.81
CA ARG A 472 -9.97 -8.83 10.68
C ARG A 472 -8.83 -9.04 11.68
N HIS A 473 -8.37 -10.26 11.81
CA HIS A 473 -7.32 -10.62 12.76
C HIS A 473 -5.93 -10.52 12.15
N VAL A 474 -4.94 -10.53 13.00
CA VAL A 474 -3.53 -10.52 12.63
C VAL A 474 -2.82 -11.66 13.30
N LEU A 475 -2.13 -12.46 12.52
CA LEU A 475 -1.14 -13.40 13.00
C LEU A 475 0.25 -12.80 12.85
N LEU A 476 1.09 -13.02 13.84
CA LEU A 476 2.45 -12.49 13.92
C LEU A 476 3.43 -13.63 13.75
N ILE A 477 4.38 -13.50 12.84
CA ILE A 477 5.56 -14.34 12.82
C ILE A 477 6.63 -13.61 13.63
N ALA A 478 7.04 -14.21 14.72
CA ALA A 478 8.06 -13.67 15.59
C ALA A 478 9.18 -14.68 15.83
N ASP A 479 10.34 -14.16 16.08
CA ASP A 479 11.47 -14.92 16.56
C ASP A 479 11.56 -14.71 18.09
N VAL A 480 11.68 -15.79 18.82
CA VAL A 480 11.67 -15.79 20.29
C VAL A 480 12.83 -16.63 20.79
N LYS A 481 13.74 -16.01 21.54
CA LYS A 481 14.88 -16.67 22.15
C LYS A 481 14.52 -17.24 23.53
N VAL A 482 14.88 -18.48 23.79
CA VAL A 482 14.67 -19.12 25.08
C VAL A 482 15.78 -18.67 26.04
N ALA A 483 15.46 -17.85 27.02
CA ALA A 483 16.47 -17.42 28.02
C ALA A 483 16.80 -18.54 29.02
N ALA A 484 18.00 -18.53 29.52
CA ALA A 484 18.37 -19.39 30.63
C ALA A 484 17.54 -19.02 31.88
N GLY A 485 16.98 -20.02 32.59
CA GLY A 485 16.10 -19.78 33.73
C GLY A 485 14.69 -19.33 33.39
N SER A 486 14.31 -19.35 32.13
CA SER A 486 12.93 -19.10 31.70
C SER A 486 12.02 -20.30 31.96
N ASP A 487 10.71 -20.06 32.07
CA ASP A 487 9.71 -21.14 32.23
C ASP A 487 9.69 -22.12 31.03
N LEU A 488 10.17 -21.70 29.87
CA LEU A 488 10.25 -22.54 28.67
C LEU A 488 11.52 -23.41 28.60
N ALA A 489 12.56 -23.08 29.33
CA ALA A 489 13.80 -23.84 29.31
C ALA A 489 13.60 -25.27 29.88
N GLY A 490 13.92 -26.27 29.06
CA GLY A 490 13.71 -27.70 29.41
C GLY A 490 12.31 -28.22 29.08
N ARG A 491 11.34 -27.36 28.76
CA ARG A 491 9.99 -27.78 28.37
C ARG A 491 9.94 -28.28 26.92
N PRO A 492 9.05 -29.21 26.59
CA PRO A 492 8.85 -29.65 25.20
C PRO A 492 8.21 -28.54 24.36
N VAL A 493 8.47 -28.55 23.03
CA VAL A 493 7.88 -27.63 22.06
C VAL A 493 6.33 -27.62 22.15
N GLU A 494 5.71 -28.74 22.52
CA GLU A 494 4.26 -28.87 22.67
C GLU A 494 3.69 -27.93 23.73
N ASP A 495 4.44 -27.63 24.79
CA ASP A 495 4.01 -26.72 25.88
C ASP A 495 3.91 -25.25 25.41
N VAL A 496 4.53 -24.91 24.29
CA VAL A 496 4.39 -23.60 23.63
C VAL A 496 3.14 -23.57 22.74
N HIS A 497 2.73 -24.71 22.20
CA HIS A 497 1.56 -24.77 21.32
C HIS A 497 0.27 -24.52 22.09
N GLN A 498 -0.49 -23.52 21.66
CA GLN A 498 -1.82 -23.23 22.16
C GLN A 498 -2.79 -23.06 21.00
N THR A 499 -3.80 -23.91 20.92
CA THR A 499 -4.86 -23.84 19.92
C THR A 499 -5.47 -22.45 19.89
N GLY A 500 -5.62 -21.89 18.70
CA GLY A 500 -6.17 -20.55 18.51
C GLY A 500 -5.18 -19.41 18.82
N GLN A 501 -4.00 -19.68 19.35
CA GLN A 501 -3.14 -18.63 19.87
C GLN A 501 -1.68 -18.67 19.42
N VAL A 502 -1.01 -19.83 19.53
CA VAL A 502 0.42 -19.95 19.23
C VAL A 502 0.72 -21.29 18.57
N ARG A 503 1.62 -21.25 17.59
CA ARG A 503 2.24 -22.42 16.99
C ARG A 503 3.71 -22.18 16.70
N VAL A 504 4.59 -23.07 17.12
CA VAL A 504 6.00 -23.08 16.74
C VAL A 504 6.07 -23.61 15.30
N ILE A 505 6.64 -22.80 14.39
CA ILE A 505 6.80 -23.13 12.97
C ILE A 505 8.23 -23.44 12.59
N GLY A 506 9.18 -23.16 13.48
CA GLY A 506 10.60 -23.47 13.28
C GLY A 506 11.36 -23.38 14.59
N LEU A 507 12.47 -24.15 14.68
CA LEU A 507 13.38 -24.15 15.82
C LEU A 507 14.82 -24.16 15.29
N GLN A 508 15.60 -23.18 15.72
CA GLN A 508 17.04 -23.11 15.49
C GLN A 508 17.76 -23.35 16.81
N ARG A 509 18.64 -24.34 16.83
CA ARG A 509 19.45 -24.65 18.02
C ARG A 509 20.57 -23.65 18.20
N SER A 510 20.88 -23.34 19.41
CA SER A 510 22.08 -22.58 19.79
C SER A 510 23.32 -23.20 19.13
N GLY A 511 24.15 -22.36 18.50
CA GLY A 511 25.37 -22.80 17.81
C GLY A 511 25.19 -23.40 16.42
N THR A 512 23.95 -23.39 15.85
CA THR A 512 23.69 -23.86 14.49
C THR A 512 22.94 -22.82 13.66
N ASP A 513 23.28 -22.68 12.37
CA ASP A 513 22.55 -21.81 11.44
C ASP A 513 21.35 -22.50 10.77
N ARG A 514 21.12 -23.77 11.09
CA ARG A 514 20.07 -24.57 10.48
C ARG A 514 18.77 -24.50 11.28
N VAL A 515 17.69 -24.10 10.64
CA VAL A 515 16.34 -24.11 11.20
C VAL A 515 15.63 -25.41 10.88
N ASP A 516 15.12 -26.08 11.89
CA ASP A 516 14.18 -27.20 11.76
C ASP A 516 12.76 -26.65 11.65
N TRP A 517 12.16 -26.75 10.46
CA TRP A 517 10.82 -26.20 10.15
C TRP A 517 9.65 -27.11 10.52
N SER A 518 9.92 -28.23 11.15
CA SER A 518 8.92 -29.14 11.70
C SER A 518 9.45 -29.78 12.97
N PRO A 519 9.74 -28.95 14.00
CA PRO A 519 10.30 -29.48 15.24
C PRO A 519 9.36 -30.49 15.88
N GLY A 520 9.91 -31.63 16.31
CA GLY A 520 9.13 -32.66 17.01
C GLY A 520 8.47 -32.09 18.25
N ARG A 521 7.19 -32.42 18.48
CA ARG A 521 6.38 -31.88 19.59
C ARG A 521 6.99 -32.10 20.97
N GLN A 522 7.57 -33.29 21.20
CA GLN A 522 8.21 -33.70 22.46
C GLN A 522 9.67 -33.23 22.60
N ARG A 523 10.16 -32.45 21.65
CA ARG A 523 11.55 -31.98 21.69
C ARG A 523 11.73 -30.92 22.79
N PRO A 524 12.68 -31.09 23.74
CA PRO A 524 12.94 -30.10 24.78
C PRO A 524 13.61 -28.86 24.19
N LEU A 525 13.21 -27.70 24.69
CA LEU A 525 13.78 -26.39 24.39
C LEU A 525 15.01 -26.15 25.25
N ALA A 526 16.16 -25.94 24.63
CA ALA A 526 17.39 -25.61 25.35
C ALA A 526 17.54 -24.09 25.55
N PRO A 527 18.24 -23.64 26.60
CA PRO A 527 18.63 -22.25 26.72
C PRO A 527 19.38 -21.76 25.48
N GLN A 528 19.08 -20.55 25.03
CA GLN A 528 19.60 -19.91 23.82
C GLN A 528 19.07 -20.49 22.48
N ASP A 529 18.18 -21.48 22.50
CA ASP A 529 17.46 -21.88 21.29
C ASP A 529 16.58 -20.72 20.77
N GLN A 530 16.45 -20.61 19.44
CA GLN A 530 15.64 -19.59 18.78
C GLN A 530 14.40 -20.24 18.15
N MET A 531 13.22 -19.87 18.65
CA MET A 531 11.95 -20.36 18.15
C MET A 531 11.36 -19.37 17.14
N TYR A 532 10.93 -19.86 16.01
CA TYR A 532 10.06 -19.12 15.09
C TYR A 532 8.62 -19.49 15.42
N VAL A 533 7.86 -18.51 15.91
CA VAL A 533 6.48 -18.73 16.33
C VAL A 533 5.51 -17.97 15.43
N LEU A 534 4.38 -18.59 15.15
CA LEU A 534 3.22 -17.97 14.55
C LEU A 534 2.18 -17.81 15.65
N ALA A 535 1.77 -16.58 15.94
CA ALA A 535 0.96 -16.30 17.11
C ALA A 535 -0.07 -15.19 16.86
N THR A 536 -1.18 -15.26 17.60
CA THR A 536 -2.02 -14.07 17.82
C THR A 536 -1.27 -13.10 18.74
N ARG A 537 -1.77 -11.86 18.87
CA ARG A 537 -1.20 -10.87 19.78
C ARG A 537 -1.10 -11.38 21.22
N ALA A 538 -2.21 -11.93 21.73
CA ALA A 538 -2.27 -12.47 23.08
C ALA A 538 -1.37 -13.70 23.26
N GLY A 539 -1.28 -14.55 22.24
CA GLY A 539 -0.40 -15.70 22.23
C GLY A 539 1.09 -15.29 22.26
N LEU A 540 1.46 -14.31 21.44
CA LEU A 540 2.85 -13.80 21.41
C LEU A 540 3.25 -13.23 22.76
N SER A 541 2.45 -12.33 23.34
CA SER A 541 2.74 -11.75 24.66
C SER A 541 3.02 -12.84 25.72
N ARG A 542 2.20 -13.89 25.79
CA ARG A 542 2.40 -14.99 26.73
C ARG A 542 3.69 -15.76 26.49
N VAL A 543 4.01 -16.05 25.24
CA VAL A 543 5.26 -16.77 24.92
C VAL A 543 6.46 -15.91 25.30
N LEU A 544 6.41 -14.63 25.02
CA LEU A 544 7.48 -13.69 25.35
C LEU A 544 7.70 -13.60 26.87
N THR A 545 6.63 -13.49 27.67
CA THR A 545 6.73 -13.50 29.14
C THR A 545 7.34 -14.81 29.65
N ARG A 546 6.94 -15.95 29.10
CA ARG A 546 7.47 -17.27 29.51
C ARG A 546 8.89 -17.54 29.03
N SER A 547 9.36 -16.86 27.98
CA SER A 547 10.71 -17.02 27.43
C SER A 547 11.77 -16.21 28.18
N GLN A 548 11.37 -15.25 29.01
CA GLN A 548 12.26 -14.44 29.85
C GLN A 548 12.59 -15.14 31.17
N PRO A 549 13.73 -14.80 31.79
CA PRO A 549 14.06 -15.33 33.12
C PRO A 549 12.96 -14.98 34.12
N VAL A 550 12.61 -15.94 34.98
CA VAL A 550 11.68 -15.67 36.09
C VAL A 550 12.38 -14.70 37.03
N PRO A 551 11.79 -13.54 37.39
CA PRO A 551 12.37 -12.65 38.37
C PRO A 551 12.49 -13.41 39.71
N VAL A 552 13.69 -13.44 40.26
CA VAL A 552 14.00 -14.06 41.58
C VAL A 552 13.43 -13.19 42.70
#